data_b80fae2c35b819949f1f061d7610ab4d
#
_entry.id   b80fae2c35b819949f1f061d7610ab4d
#
_cell.length_a   1.000
_cell.length_b   1.000
_cell.length_c   1.000
_cell.angle_alpha   90.00
_cell.angle_beta   90.00
_cell.angle_gamma   90.00
#
_symmetry.space_group_name_H-M   'P 1'
#
loop_
_entity.id
_entity.type
_entity.pdbx_description
1 polymer ?
#
loop_
_entity_poly.entity_id
_entity_poly.type
_entity_poly.pdbx_seq_one_letter_code
_entity_poly.pdbx_strand_id
1 'polypeptide(L)'
;MTPELLWQLGRVSSLGISRDGRQAVYSVSTPSVVENKSSSKQYAISLQGGEPLELVSTHNVIGDKSISPDGKYQITTQEVKINKVHGKDFYPELDKSNVQIYESLNYRHWDTWEDGAFSHLFVHTLENDVRREGKDLMPNEPYDCPQKPFGGEEDYTWRPDSKRIVYVAKKKFGTAYATSTNTDLYEYDITTGNTVNLTEGMMGYDTEPAYSPNGPLAWLSMKRDGYEADKNDIMVRNGEVTINLTQQWDGTVQHFKWSSDGKRIFFIAAVDGTLQLFEVDYPGFTKKNPVVKQVTKGEFDITGFVGQSGNTMVVTRTDMNHATELYTINLTTAQVTQLTHVNDAIYGKIAMSKVEKRMVPTTDGKQMLVYVIYPPDFDPAKKYPTLLYCQGGPQSALTQYYSFRWNFQLMAANGYIIVAPNRRGMPGHGVAWNEQISKDHGGQAIDDYISAIDALSKESFVDKSRLGCVGASYGGYSVFFIAGMHNNRFKTFISHDGIFNFKSMYGSTEEVFFNEWDYGGPYWDKINAAAQKSYTKFDPSNFVEKWNTPILIIQGGRDYRVPDTQAFEAFQAAQLRGIKSKLVYLPTENHWILSAQNAQVWQKEFYKWLKETL
;
A
#
# COMPACT_ATOMS: atom_id res chain seq x y z
N MET A 1 1.02 -7.77 -24.68
CA MET A 1 0.30 -6.74 -23.88
C MET A 1 0.54 -5.36 -24.47
N THR A 2 -0.48 -4.51 -24.57
CA THR A 2 -0.39 -3.09 -24.97
C THR A 2 -1.09 -2.23 -23.90
N PRO A 3 -0.85 -0.91 -23.85
CA PRO A 3 -1.58 -0.03 -22.94
C PRO A 3 -3.10 -0.14 -23.11
N GLU A 4 -3.58 -0.24 -24.33
CA GLU A 4 -5.01 -0.35 -24.63
C GLU A 4 -5.61 -1.67 -24.12
N LEU A 5 -4.89 -2.79 -24.25
CA LEU A 5 -5.33 -4.08 -23.69
C LEU A 5 -5.28 -4.10 -22.16
N LEU A 6 -4.24 -3.53 -21.56
CA LEU A 6 -4.12 -3.44 -20.10
C LEU A 6 -5.33 -2.70 -19.48
N TRP A 7 -5.81 -1.65 -20.17
CA TRP A 7 -6.96 -0.87 -19.72
C TRP A 7 -8.32 -1.49 -20.08
N GLN A 8 -8.35 -2.63 -20.77
CA GLN A 8 -9.56 -3.45 -20.97
C GLN A 8 -9.74 -4.51 -19.88
N LEU A 9 -8.72 -4.78 -19.07
CA LEU A 9 -8.83 -5.78 -18.01
C LEU A 9 -9.87 -5.38 -16.96
N GLY A 10 -10.76 -6.31 -16.65
CA GLY A 10 -11.68 -6.21 -15.52
C GLY A 10 -10.92 -6.29 -14.20
N ARG A 11 -11.25 -5.41 -13.27
CA ARG A 11 -10.64 -5.33 -11.94
C ARG A 11 -11.55 -5.95 -10.91
N VAL A 12 -11.19 -7.12 -10.45
CA VAL A 12 -11.96 -7.90 -9.47
C VAL A 12 -11.69 -7.38 -8.07
N SER A 13 -12.75 -7.13 -7.30
CA SER A 13 -12.70 -6.78 -5.88
C SER A 13 -13.67 -7.67 -5.11
N SER A 14 -13.24 -8.15 -3.95
CA SER A 14 -14.07 -8.98 -3.07
C SER A 14 -15.12 -8.16 -2.32
N LEU A 15 -16.30 -8.73 -2.11
CA LEU A 15 -17.36 -8.16 -1.29
C LEU A 15 -17.69 -9.04 -0.07
N GLY A 16 -17.49 -10.36 -0.16
CA GLY A 16 -17.70 -11.27 0.95
C GLY A 16 -18.17 -12.65 0.52
N ILE A 17 -18.60 -13.44 1.51
CA ILE A 17 -19.26 -14.73 1.30
C ILE A 17 -20.76 -14.55 1.60
N SER A 18 -21.61 -15.23 0.81
CA SER A 18 -23.06 -15.25 1.04
C SER A 18 -23.41 -15.76 2.45
N ARG A 19 -24.52 -15.29 3.00
CA ARG A 19 -24.96 -15.65 4.37
C ARG A 19 -25.12 -17.15 4.58
N ASP A 20 -25.44 -17.90 3.53
CA ASP A 20 -25.55 -19.37 3.57
C ASP A 20 -24.20 -20.09 3.39
N GLY A 21 -23.10 -19.33 3.19
CA GLY A 21 -21.75 -19.84 3.05
C GLY A 21 -21.47 -20.56 1.73
N ARG A 22 -22.34 -20.46 0.71
CA ARG A 22 -22.24 -21.26 -0.53
C ARG A 22 -21.60 -20.50 -1.70
N GLN A 23 -21.60 -19.17 -1.66
CA GLN A 23 -21.16 -18.33 -2.78
C GLN A 23 -20.13 -17.31 -2.32
N ALA A 24 -19.18 -16.98 -3.19
CA ALA A 24 -18.36 -15.78 -3.09
C ALA A 24 -19.05 -14.64 -3.86
N VAL A 25 -19.09 -13.45 -3.26
CA VAL A 25 -19.65 -12.25 -3.85
C VAL A 25 -18.54 -11.26 -4.13
N TYR A 26 -18.52 -10.70 -5.33
CA TYR A 26 -17.47 -9.83 -5.82
C TYR A 26 -17.99 -8.78 -6.79
N SER A 27 -17.20 -7.77 -7.03
CA SER A 27 -17.45 -6.78 -8.08
C SER A 27 -16.37 -6.84 -9.15
N VAL A 28 -16.75 -6.46 -10.37
CA VAL A 28 -15.82 -6.24 -11.47
C VAL A 28 -15.96 -4.81 -11.94
N SER A 29 -14.88 -4.04 -11.78
CA SER A 29 -14.77 -2.68 -12.31
C SER A 29 -14.10 -2.71 -13.67
N THR A 30 -14.76 -2.17 -14.68
CA THR A 30 -14.23 -2.08 -16.05
C THR A 30 -14.02 -0.61 -16.40
N PRO A 31 -12.75 -0.20 -16.66
CA PRO A 31 -12.46 1.16 -17.07
C PRO A 31 -12.93 1.42 -18.53
N SER A 32 -13.50 2.59 -18.76
CA SER A 32 -13.73 3.16 -20.09
C SER A 32 -12.76 4.31 -20.30
N VAL A 33 -11.80 4.14 -21.19
CA VAL A 33 -10.85 5.20 -21.54
C VAL A 33 -11.55 6.34 -22.25
N VAL A 34 -12.55 6.03 -23.08
CA VAL A 34 -13.34 7.04 -23.81
C VAL A 34 -14.10 7.95 -22.84
N GLU A 35 -14.80 7.36 -21.88
CA GLU A 35 -15.58 8.08 -20.87
C GLU A 35 -14.70 8.62 -19.72
N ASN A 36 -13.45 8.19 -19.64
CA ASN A 36 -12.52 8.44 -18.53
C ASN A 36 -13.14 8.12 -17.16
N LYS A 37 -13.93 7.05 -17.10
CA LYS A 37 -14.67 6.56 -15.94
C LYS A 37 -14.62 5.04 -15.88
N SER A 38 -14.92 4.48 -14.72
CA SER A 38 -15.11 3.04 -14.55
C SER A 38 -16.57 2.73 -14.23
N SER A 39 -17.06 1.61 -14.74
CA SER A 39 -18.35 1.04 -14.35
C SER A 39 -18.12 -0.25 -13.57
N SER A 40 -18.92 -0.50 -12.54
CA SER A 40 -18.80 -1.70 -11.72
C SER A 40 -20.10 -2.50 -11.76
N LYS A 41 -19.95 -3.82 -11.85
CA LYS A 41 -21.03 -4.79 -11.72
C LYS A 41 -20.72 -5.76 -10.59
N GLN A 42 -21.76 -6.28 -9.95
CA GLN A 42 -21.64 -7.21 -8.83
C GLN A 42 -22.05 -8.61 -9.26
N TYR A 43 -21.39 -9.61 -8.73
CA TYR A 43 -21.58 -11.01 -9.08
C TYR A 43 -21.53 -11.91 -7.84
N ALA A 44 -22.23 -13.04 -7.93
CA ALA A 44 -22.07 -14.17 -7.03
C ALA A 44 -21.63 -15.40 -7.81
N ILE A 45 -20.71 -16.18 -7.26
CA ILE A 45 -20.24 -17.45 -7.83
C ILE A 45 -20.23 -18.53 -6.76
N SER A 46 -20.67 -19.74 -7.11
CA SER A 46 -20.59 -20.89 -6.20
C SER A 46 -19.14 -21.17 -5.78
N LEU A 47 -18.90 -21.53 -4.52
CA LEU A 47 -17.58 -21.96 -4.05
C LEU A 47 -17.08 -23.26 -4.72
N GLN A 48 -17.96 -23.94 -5.45
CA GLN A 48 -17.62 -25.12 -6.28
C GLN A 48 -17.29 -24.74 -7.72
N GLY A 49 -17.33 -23.46 -8.07
CA GLY A 49 -17.16 -22.96 -9.42
C GLY A 49 -18.46 -22.92 -10.21
N GLY A 50 -18.35 -22.72 -11.52
CA GLY A 50 -19.47 -22.58 -12.45
C GLY A 50 -19.64 -21.15 -12.96
N GLU A 51 -20.77 -20.87 -13.63
CA GLU A 51 -21.04 -19.55 -14.18
C GLU A 51 -21.42 -18.54 -13.07
N PRO A 52 -20.87 -17.33 -13.10
CA PRO A 52 -21.24 -16.28 -12.16
C PRO A 52 -22.64 -15.72 -12.47
N LEU A 53 -23.39 -15.40 -11.42
CA LEU A 53 -24.67 -14.72 -11.50
C LEU A 53 -24.48 -13.22 -11.25
N GLU A 54 -24.90 -12.38 -12.19
CA GLU A 54 -24.91 -10.91 -11.98
C GLU A 54 -25.97 -10.54 -10.94
N LEU A 55 -25.59 -9.72 -9.97
CA LEU A 55 -26.45 -9.25 -8.88
C LEU A 55 -26.86 -7.80 -9.11
N VAL A 56 -28.12 -7.50 -8.88
CA VAL A 56 -28.62 -6.12 -8.86
C VAL A 56 -28.24 -5.41 -7.55
N SER A 57 -28.14 -6.18 -6.46
CA SER A 57 -27.75 -5.68 -5.13
C SER A 57 -27.14 -6.81 -4.31
N THR A 58 -26.21 -6.48 -3.44
CA THR A 58 -25.64 -7.39 -2.44
C THR A 58 -26.41 -7.38 -1.12
N HIS A 59 -27.39 -6.48 -0.97
CA HIS A 59 -28.24 -6.41 0.20
C HIS A 59 -28.92 -7.76 0.44
N ASN A 60 -28.90 -8.27 1.66
CA ASN A 60 -29.35 -9.60 2.06
C ASN A 60 -28.58 -10.81 1.49
N VAL A 61 -27.64 -10.62 0.58
CA VAL A 61 -26.79 -11.71 0.06
C VAL A 61 -25.59 -11.94 0.98
N ILE A 62 -24.90 -10.88 1.37
CA ILE A 62 -23.76 -10.92 2.30
C ILE A 62 -24.13 -10.34 3.66
N GLY A 63 -23.32 -10.63 4.67
CA GLY A 63 -23.43 -9.98 5.97
C GLY A 63 -23.01 -8.51 5.89
N ASP A 64 -23.63 -7.67 6.70
CA ASP A 64 -23.29 -6.27 6.85
C ASP A 64 -22.63 -6.07 8.22
N LYS A 65 -21.33 -5.77 8.22
CA LYS A 65 -20.54 -5.59 9.45
C LYS A 65 -20.92 -4.34 10.23
N SER A 66 -21.57 -3.38 9.58
CA SER A 66 -22.07 -2.17 10.24
C SER A 66 -23.25 -2.46 11.17
N ILE A 67 -23.97 -3.56 10.94
CA ILE A 67 -25.12 -3.98 11.75
C ILE A 67 -24.63 -4.76 12.99
N SER A 68 -25.18 -4.43 14.15
CA SER A 68 -24.90 -5.15 15.40
C SER A 68 -25.28 -6.63 15.31
N PRO A 69 -24.63 -7.55 16.06
CA PRO A 69 -24.95 -8.97 16.05
C PRO A 69 -26.42 -9.29 16.35
N ASP A 70 -27.10 -8.49 17.18
CA ASP A 70 -28.53 -8.64 17.50
C ASP A 70 -29.48 -7.97 16.51
N GLY A 71 -28.94 -7.30 15.46
CA GLY A 71 -29.73 -6.66 14.40
C GLY A 71 -30.43 -5.35 14.80
N LYS A 72 -30.15 -4.80 16.00
CA LYS A 72 -30.88 -3.64 16.52
C LYS A 72 -30.23 -2.31 16.25
N TYR A 73 -28.95 -2.29 15.87
CA TYR A 73 -28.17 -1.09 15.66
C TYR A 73 -27.39 -1.17 14.36
N GLN A 74 -27.11 0.02 13.80
CA GLN A 74 -26.22 0.15 12.63
C GLN A 74 -25.24 1.31 12.83
N ILE A 75 -23.97 1.07 12.49
CA ILE A 75 -22.92 2.10 12.43
C ILE A 75 -22.95 2.75 11.04
N THR A 76 -22.80 4.06 10.99
CA THR A 76 -22.51 4.81 9.76
C THR A 76 -21.35 5.78 10.00
N THR A 77 -20.74 6.23 8.92
CA THR A 77 -19.70 7.28 8.95
C THR A 77 -20.29 8.57 8.40
N GLN A 78 -20.00 9.71 9.07
CA GLN A 78 -20.40 11.04 8.61
C GLN A 78 -19.27 12.04 8.85
N GLU A 79 -19.11 12.99 7.93
CA GLU A 79 -18.18 14.12 8.12
C GLU A 79 -18.81 15.16 9.04
N VAL A 80 -18.11 15.50 10.13
CA VAL A 80 -18.57 16.46 11.15
C VAL A 80 -17.60 17.64 11.19
N LYS A 81 -18.12 18.85 10.96
CA LYS A 81 -17.33 20.08 11.03
C LYS A 81 -17.01 20.42 12.48
N ILE A 82 -15.74 20.34 12.85
CA ILE A 82 -15.25 20.62 14.22
C ILE A 82 -14.43 21.91 14.23
N ASN A 83 -13.47 22.05 13.31
CA ASN A 83 -12.53 23.16 13.30
C ASN A 83 -12.91 24.22 12.25
N LYS A 84 -12.61 25.47 12.55
CA LYS A 84 -12.67 26.58 11.60
C LYS A 84 -11.44 26.53 10.69
N VAL A 85 -11.65 26.65 9.38
CA VAL A 85 -10.57 26.63 8.37
C VAL A 85 -10.82 27.67 7.29
N HIS A 86 -12.04 27.74 6.75
CA HIS A 86 -12.33 28.67 5.66
C HIS A 86 -12.46 30.11 6.16
N GLY A 87 -12.07 31.07 5.35
CA GLY A 87 -12.18 32.52 5.67
C GLY A 87 -13.57 32.90 6.18
N LYS A 88 -14.65 32.35 5.58
CA LYS A 88 -16.05 32.56 6.01
C LYS A 88 -16.35 31.99 7.42
N ASP A 89 -15.59 31.00 7.90
CA ASP A 89 -15.76 30.46 9.26
C ASP A 89 -15.32 31.47 10.33
N PHE A 90 -14.40 32.40 9.97
CA PHE A 90 -13.88 33.47 10.83
C PHE A 90 -14.56 34.81 10.53
N TYR A 91 -14.87 35.07 9.27
CA TYR A 91 -15.44 36.32 8.75
C TYR A 91 -16.68 36.00 7.90
N PRO A 92 -17.84 35.72 8.53
CA PRO A 92 -19.06 35.27 7.82
C PRO A 92 -19.57 36.25 6.77
N GLU A 93 -19.28 37.55 6.92
CA GLU A 93 -19.63 38.60 5.96
C GLU A 93 -18.81 38.54 4.67
N LEU A 94 -17.74 37.74 4.62
CA LEU A 94 -16.88 37.54 3.45
C LEU A 94 -17.08 36.15 2.87
N ASP A 95 -18.32 35.76 2.61
CA ASP A 95 -18.75 34.42 2.23
C ASP A 95 -18.20 33.92 0.87
N LYS A 96 -17.73 34.85 0.02
CA LYS A 96 -17.10 34.55 -1.27
C LYS A 96 -15.60 34.33 -1.18
N SER A 97 -14.99 34.51 0.00
CA SER A 97 -13.56 34.25 0.21
C SER A 97 -13.27 32.74 0.11
N ASN A 98 -12.23 32.37 -0.64
CA ASN A 98 -11.70 31.01 -0.73
C ASN A 98 -10.42 30.82 0.09
N VAL A 99 -10.12 31.73 1.00
CA VAL A 99 -8.95 31.66 1.89
C VAL A 99 -9.11 30.50 2.86
N GLN A 100 -8.02 29.76 3.11
CA GLN A 100 -7.89 28.77 4.17
C GLN A 100 -6.87 29.29 5.19
N ILE A 101 -7.18 29.14 6.47
CA ILE A 101 -6.38 29.64 7.58
C ILE A 101 -6.03 28.49 8.51
N TYR A 102 -4.73 28.23 8.66
CA TYR A 102 -4.19 27.16 9.50
C TYR A 102 -3.22 27.74 10.53
N GLU A 103 -3.34 27.29 11.77
CA GLU A 103 -2.48 27.70 12.88
C GLU A 103 -1.62 26.54 13.42
N SER A 104 -1.79 25.34 12.85
CA SER A 104 -1.06 24.13 13.26
C SER A 104 -0.78 23.20 12.09
N LEU A 105 0.09 22.19 12.32
CA LEU A 105 0.37 21.15 11.34
C LEU A 105 -0.82 20.24 11.12
N ASN A 106 -0.66 19.34 10.11
CA ASN A 106 -1.66 18.47 9.54
C ASN A 106 -2.75 19.26 8.82
N TYR A 107 -2.32 20.22 7.99
CA TYR A 107 -3.20 21.01 7.13
C TYR A 107 -3.46 20.36 5.76
N ARG A 108 -2.69 19.33 5.40
CA ARG A 108 -2.87 18.47 4.21
C ARG A 108 -2.71 17.01 4.59
N HIS A 109 -3.40 16.12 3.90
CA HIS A 109 -3.25 14.69 4.03
C HIS A 109 -3.45 14.03 2.67
N TRP A 110 -2.48 13.26 2.22
CA TRP A 110 -2.43 12.55 0.95
C TRP A 110 -2.62 13.44 -0.28
N ASP A 111 -3.85 13.75 -0.69
CA ASP A 111 -4.20 14.57 -1.86
C ASP A 111 -5.25 15.66 -1.56
N THR A 112 -5.54 15.87 -0.28
CA THR A 112 -6.56 16.83 0.17
C THR A 112 -5.99 17.84 1.16
N TRP A 113 -6.60 19.03 1.16
CA TRP A 113 -6.42 20.03 2.19
C TRP A 113 -7.45 19.79 3.28
N GLU A 114 -7.04 19.88 4.54
CA GLU A 114 -7.96 19.78 5.66
C GLU A 114 -8.95 20.96 5.63
N ASP A 115 -10.24 20.64 5.74
CA ASP A 115 -11.32 21.64 5.73
C ASP A 115 -11.95 21.85 7.10
N GLY A 116 -11.44 21.13 8.12
CA GLY A 116 -11.90 21.13 9.51
C GLY A 116 -13.06 20.18 9.79
N ALA A 117 -13.43 19.33 8.84
CA ALA A 117 -14.35 18.23 9.07
C ALA A 117 -13.57 16.92 9.34
N PHE A 118 -14.14 16.10 10.20
CA PHE A 118 -13.57 14.81 10.61
C PHE A 118 -14.60 13.71 10.41
N SER A 119 -14.14 12.51 10.02
CA SER A 119 -14.99 11.33 9.94
C SER A 119 -15.34 10.83 11.33
N HIS A 120 -16.64 10.81 11.65
CA HIS A 120 -17.14 10.28 12.91
C HIS A 120 -18.03 9.07 12.69
N LEU A 121 -17.98 8.12 13.61
CA LEU A 121 -18.91 7.01 13.68
C LEU A 121 -20.22 7.44 14.35
N PHE A 122 -21.35 7.08 13.73
CA PHE A 122 -22.69 7.27 14.28
C PHE A 122 -23.35 5.93 14.50
N VAL A 123 -23.93 5.73 15.69
CA VAL A 123 -24.76 4.55 15.96
C VAL A 123 -26.25 4.92 15.85
N HIS A 124 -26.96 4.15 15.02
CA HIS A 124 -28.38 4.29 14.78
C HIS A 124 -29.14 3.10 15.34
N THR A 125 -30.33 3.30 15.91
CA THR A 125 -31.25 2.22 16.20
C THR A 125 -31.95 1.80 14.90
N LEU A 126 -32.13 0.49 14.71
CA LEU A 126 -32.91 -0.10 13.62
C LEU A 126 -34.26 -0.53 14.15
N GLU A 127 -35.31 -0.03 13.53
CA GLU A 127 -36.72 -0.44 13.81
C GLU A 127 -37.35 -0.89 12.49
N ASN A 128 -37.65 -2.19 12.37
CA ASN A 128 -38.15 -2.80 11.14
C ASN A 128 -37.26 -2.46 9.92
N ASP A 129 -35.95 -2.61 10.05
CA ASP A 129 -34.92 -2.27 9.06
C ASP A 129 -34.88 -0.78 8.67
N VAL A 130 -35.58 0.08 9.39
CA VAL A 130 -35.55 1.53 9.20
C VAL A 130 -34.59 2.15 10.21
N ARG A 131 -33.61 2.89 9.69
CA ARG A 131 -32.62 3.61 10.49
C ARG A 131 -33.26 4.84 11.13
N ARG A 132 -33.12 4.98 12.45
CA ARG A 132 -33.51 6.16 13.21
C ARG A 132 -32.36 7.16 13.29
N GLU A 133 -32.57 8.31 13.93
CA GLU A 133 -31.55 9.31 14.17
C GLU A 133 -30.30 8.70 14.85
N GLY A 134 -29.12 9.08 14.37
CA GLY A 134 -27.86 8.55 14.84
C GLY A 134 -27.26 9.37 15.98
N LYS A 135 -26.60 8.69 16.90
CA LYS A 135 -25.79 9.30 17.94
C LYS A 135 -24.32 9.29 17.53
N ASP A 136 -23.67 10.44 17.54
CA ASP A 136 -22.23 10.58 17.35
C ASP A 136 -21.48 9.92 18.50
N LEU A 137 -20.51 9.04 18.18
CA LEU A 137 -19.66 8.36 19.16
C LEU A 137 -18.50 9.23 19.62
N MET A 138 -18.18 10.28 18.86
CA MET A 138 -16.99 11.12 19.03
C MET A 138 -17.36 12.61 19.07
N PRO A 139 -18.38 13.04 19.85
CA PRO A 139 -18.91 14.39 19.79
C PRO A 139 -17.84 15.43 20.16
N ASN A 140 -17.65 16.44 19.29
CA ASN A 140 -16.67 17.51 19.43
C ASN A 140 -15.20 17.05 19.40
N GLU A 141 -14.91 15.83 18.98
CA GLU A 141 -13.54 15.34 18.86
C GLU A 141 -12.97 15.64 17.47
N PRO A 142 -11.79 16.33 17.35
CA PRO A 142 -11.16 16.61 16.07
C PRO A 142 -10.30 15.43 15.61
N TYR A 143 -10.89 14.25 15.51
CA TYR A 143 -10.22 13.00 15.14
C TYR A 143 -11.07 12.17 14.19
N ASP A 144 -10.42 11.42 13.32
CA ASP A 144 -11.10 10.58 12.33
C ASP A 144 -11.27 9.13 12.81
N CYS A 145 -12.44 8.58 12.57
CA CYS A 145 -12.70 7.16 12.45
C CYS A 145 -13.82 6.94 11.41
N PRO A 146 -13.60 6.22 10.32
CA PRO A 146 -12.34 5.56 9.88
C PRO A 146 -11.18 6.53 9.68
N GLN A 147 -9.95 6.01 9.82
CA GLN A 147 -8.73 6.80 9.70
C GLN A 147 -8.51 7.28 8.27
N LYS A 148 -8.31 8.57 8.06
CA LYS A 148 -7.89 9.08 6.74
C LYS A 148 -6.40 8.76 6.50
N PRO A 149 -5.97 8.57 5.23
CA PRO A 149 -6.77 8.66 4.00
C PRO A 149 -7.39 7.32 3.57
N PHE A 150 -7.03 6.19 4.14
CA PHE A 150 -7.35 4.85 3.60
C PHE A 150 -8.20 3.97 4.51
N GLY A 151 -8.53 4.42 5.72
CA GLY A 151 -9.35 3.64 6.65
C GLY A 151 -10.79 3.41 6.16
N GLY A 152 -11.37 2.33 6.59
CA GLY A 152 -12.71 1.89 6.22
C GLY A 152 -13.37 1.05 7.32
N GLU A 153 -14.16 0.07 6.93
CA GLU A 153 -14.88 -0.82 7.86
C GLU A 153 -13.97 -1.69 8.74
N GLU A 154 -12.68 -1.81 8.40
CA GLU A 154 -11.66 -2.48 9.21
C GLU A 154 -11.27 -1.69 10.46
N ASP A 155 -11.58 -0.40 10.51
CA ASP A 155 -11.25 0.47 11.64
C ASP A 155 -12.25 0.39 12.79
N TYR A 156 -13.33 -0.37 12.65
CA TYR A 156 -14.28 -0.56 13.73
C TYR A 156 -14.92 -1.96 13.74
N THR A 157 -15.38 -2.39 14.90
CA THR A 157 -16.06 -3.67 15.05
C THR A 157 -17.07 -3.63 16.20
N TRP A 158 -18.19 -4.34 16.02
CA TRP A 158 -19.10 -4.62 17.11
C TRP A 158 -18.55 -5.69 18.04
N ARG A 159 -18.72 -5.47 19.33
CA ARG A 159 -18.57 -6.55 20.31
C ARG A 159 -19.72 -7.55 20.15
N PRO A 160 -19.48 -8.87 20.35
CA PRO A 160 -20.52 -9.90 20.18
C PRO A 160 -21.78 -9.70 21.02
N ASP A 161 -21.71 -8.96 22.14
CA ASP A 161 -22.84 -8.62 23.00
C ASP A 161 -23.76 -7.50 22.46
N SER A 162 -23.41 -6.90 21.31
CA SER A 162 -24.13 -5.79 20.68
C SER A 162 -24.22 -4.50 21.52
N LYS A 163 -23.45 -4.39 22.62
CA LYS A 163 -23.50 -3.24 23.54
C LYS A 163 -22.31 -2.30 23.39
N ARG A 164 -21.25 -2.74 22.72
CA ARG A 164 -20.02 -1.97 22.61
C ARG A 164 -19.47 -2.04 21.19
N ILE A 165 -18.78 -0.94 20.84
CA ILE A 165 -18.10 -0.77 19.57
C ILE A 165 -16.64 -0.49 19.88
N VAL A 166 -15.72 -1.24 19.25
CA VAL A 166 -14.30 -0.92 19.27
C VAL A 166 -13.96 -0.22 17.97
N TYR A 167 -13.23 0.89 18.05
CA TYR A 167 -12.82 1.68 16.91
C TYR A 167 -11.38 2.20 17.04
N VAL A 168 -10.74 2.45 15.91
CA VAL A 168 -9.38 2.99 15.80
C VAL A 168 -9.45 4.52 15.76
N ALA A 169 -8.63 5.21 16.55
CA ALA A 169 -8.45 6.66 16.39
C ALA A 169 -7.04 7.08 16.79
N LYS A 170 -6.54 8.12 16.10
CA LYS A 170 -5.31 8.83 16.44
C LYS A 170 -5.67 10.13 17.17
N LYS A 171 -5.89 10.05 18.49
CA LYS A 171 -6.32 11.20 19.30
C LYS A 171 -5.13 12.10 19.65
N LYS A 172 -4.53 12.70 18.63
CA LYS A 172 -3.44 13.68 18.70
C LYS A 172 -3.77 14.89 17.84
N PHE A 173 -3.08 16.01 18.07
CA PHE A 173 -3.33 17.26 17.35
C PHE A 173 -2.02 17.97 16.98
N GLY A 174 -2.05 18.71 15.87
CA GLY A 174 -0.95 19.57 15.43
C GLY A 174 0.36 18.82 15.23
N THR A 175 1.44 19.32 15.80
CA THR A 175 2.79 18.70 15.69
C THR A 175 2.81 17.27 16.23
N ALA A 176 2.11 17.00 17.33
CA ALA A 176 2.02 15.64 17.89
C ALA A 176 1.31 14.65 16.95
N TYR A 177 0.34 15.13 16.17
CA TYR A 177 -0.29 14.32 15.13
C TYR A 177 0.68 14.05 13.96
N ALA A 178 1.35 15.10 13.48
CA ALA A 178 2.21 15.06 12.30
C ALA A 178 3.47 14.19 12.49
N THR A 179 3.98 14.08 13.73
CA THR A 179 5.22 13.34 14.04
C THR A 179 5.00 11.95 14.62
N SER A 180 3.76 11.54 14.85
CA SER A 180 3.42 10.26 15.48
C SER A 180 2.70 9.33 14.50
N THR A 181 2.93 8.02 14.64
CA THR A 181 2.13 6.95 14.00
C THR A 181 1.17 6.29 14.99
N ASN A 182 1.17 6.70 16.26
CA ASN A 182 0.40 6.04 17.31
C ASN A 182 -1.11 6.21 17.12
N THR A 183 -1.80 5.11 16.83
CA THR A 183 -3.26 4.97 16.93
C THR A 183 -3.59 4.08 18.11
N ASP A 184 -4.76 4.29 18.72
CA ASP A 184 -5.26 3.47 19.81
C ASP A 184 -6.62 2.84 19.44
N LEU A 185 -6.96 1.76 20.13
CA LEU A 185 -8.29 1.16 20.11
C LEU A 185 -9.14 1.72 21.23
N TYR A 186 -10.29 2.29 20.89
CA TYR A 186 -11.25 2.83 21.83
C TYR A 186 -12.50 1.97 21.87
N GLU A 187 -12.97 1.61 23.07
CA GLU A 187 -14.23 0.89 23.27
C GLU A 187 -15.32 1.88 23.73
N TYR A 188 -16.35 2.04 22.93
CA TYR A 188 -17.52 2.86 23.24
C TYR A 188 -18.69 1.97 23.70
N ASP A 189 -19.26 2.27 24.87
CA ASP A 189 -20.46 1.60 25.42
C ASP A 189 -21.71 2.38 25.03
N ILE A 190 -22.57 1.78 24.20
CA ILE A 190 -23.78 2.44 23.67
C ILE A 190 -24.83 2.74 24.75
N THR A 191 -24.80 2.02 25.87
CA THR A 191 -25.75 2.17 26.97
C THR A 191 -25.40 3.37 27.86
N THR A 192 -24.10 3.53 28.18
CA THR A 192 -23.62 4.57 29.09
C THR A 192 -23.11 5.81 28.35
N GLY A 193 -22.66 5.65 27.10
CA GLY A 193 -21.98 6.67 26.32
C GLY A 193 -20.52 6.89 26.71
N ASN A 194 -19.94 6.00 27.52
CA ASN A 194 -18.55 6.09 27.95
C ASN A 194 -17.61 5.46 26.92
N THR A 195 -16.43 6.08 26.74
CA THR A 195 -15.34 5.59 25.91
C THR A 195 -14.12 5.26 26.78
N VAL A 196 -13.49 4.11 26.54
CA VAL A 196 -12.27 3.64 27.22
C VAL A 196 -11.20 3.35 26.20
N ASN A 197 -9.96 3.77 26.43
CA ASN A 197 -8.80 3.39 25.62
C ASN A 197 -8.35 1.97 26.03
N LEU A 198 -8.38 1.02 25.09
CA LEU A 198 -8.00 -0.37 25.32
C LEU A 198 -6.49 -0.62 25.19
N THR A 199 -5.78 0.26 24.50
CA THR A 199 -4.34 0.12 24.17
C THR A 199 -3.50 1.24 24.74
N GLU A 200 -4.01 1.92 25.78
CA GLU A 200 -3.29 3.00 26.45
C GLU A 200 -1.86 2.58 26.85
N GLY A 201 -0.88 3.38 26.42
CA GLY A 201 0.55 3.10 26.66
C GLY A 201 1.20 2.17 25.63
N MET A 202 0.46 1.58 24.71
CA MET A 202 1.03 0.95 23.52
C MET A 202 1.39 2.05 22.51
N MET A 203 2.50 1.87 21.80
CA MET A 203 3.02 2.86 20.85
C MET A 203 2.97 2.30 19.43
N GLY A 204 3.00 3.18 18.43
CA GLY A 204 2.86 2.80 17.04
C GLY A 204 1.40 2.57 16.63
N TYR A 205 1.19 1.93 15.50
CA TYR A 205 -0.16 1.64 15.02
C TYR A 205 -0.79 0.47 15.78
N ASP A 206 -2.01 0.68 16.31
CA ASP A 206 -2.95 -0.34 16.70
C ASP A 206 -4.17 -0.26 15.77
N THR A 207 -4.41 -1.29 14.93
CA THR A 207 -5.38 -1.25 13.83
C THR A 207 -6.11 -2.58 13.63
N GLU A 208 -7.12 -2.59 12.77
CA GLU A 208 -7.89 -3.77 12.36
C GLU A 208 -8.47 -4.58 13.55
N PRO A 209 -9.23 -3.97 14.48
CA PRO A 209 -9.82 -4.72 15.58
C PRO A 209 -10.85 -5.74 15.07
N ALA A 210 -10.74 -6.99 15.52
CA ALA A 210 -11.68 -8.06 15.16
C ALA A 210 -11.94 -9.00 16.34
N TYR A 211 -13.21 -9.19 16.67
CA TYR A 211 -13.61 -10.18 17.68
C TYR A 211 -13.58 -11.60 17.12
N SER A 212 -13.06 -12.53 17.93
CA SER A 212 -13.26 -13.97 17.72
C SER A 212 -14.74 -14.31 17.88
N PRO A 213 -15.24 -15.33 17.16
CA PRO A 213 -16.58 -15.90 17.44
C PRO A 213 -16.77 -16.29 18.91
N ASN A 214 -15.70 -16.56 19.64
CA ASN A 214 -15.69 -16.99 21.04
C ASN A 214 -15.42 -15.85 22.05
N GLY A 215 -15.34 -14.60 21.59
CA GLY A 215 -15.29 -13.40 22.43
C GLY A 215 -13.96 -12.64 22.53
N PRO A 216 -12.75 -13.24 22.46
CA PRO A 216 -11.50 -12.48 22.47
C PRO A 216 -11.39 -11.46 21.33
N LEU A 217 -10.80 -10.29 21.63
CA LEU A 217 -10.48 -9.24 20.66
C LEU A 217 -9.05 -9.44 20.14
N ALA A 218 -8.87 -9.47 18.83
CA ALA A 218 -7.55 -9.37 18.17
C ALA A 218 -7.40 -8.06 17.42
N TRP A 219 -6.14 -7.62 17.22
CA TRP A 219 -5.79 -6.48 16.40
C TRP A 219 -4.34 -6.58 15.92
N LEU A 220 -3.98 -5.76 14.94
CA LEU A 220 -2.60 -5.57 14.51
C LEU A 220 -1.94 -4.46 15.33
N SER A 221 -0.71 -4.67 15.77
CA SER A 221 0.02 -3.75 16.64
C SER A 221 1.47 -3.60 16.24
N MET A 222 1.91 -2.34 16.08
CA MET A 222 3.30 -1.95 15.94
C MET A 222 3.84 -1.40 17.26
N LYS A 223 5.13 -1.55 17.48
CA LYS A 223 5.73 -1.25 18.79
C LYS A 223 6.25 0.19 18.92
N ARG A 224 6.71 0.80 17.82
CA ARG A 224 7.46 2.06 17.84
C ARG A 224 6.65 3.21 17.24
N ASP A 225 6.49 4.29 18.01
CA ASP A 225 5.87 5.52 17.52
C ASP A 225 6.77 6.21 16.47
N GLY A 226 6.16 6.75 15.42
CA GLY A 226 6.85 7.42 14.30
C GLY A 226 7.41 6.48 13.24
N TYR A 227 7.42 5.17 13.45
CA TYR A 227 7.92 4.20 12.49
C TYR A 227 6.78 3.42 11.81
N GLU A 228 6.31 3.89 10.67
CA GLU A 228 5.19 3.28 9.95
C GLU A 228 5.48 1.89 9.34
N ALA A 229 6.75 1.54 9.17
CA ALA A 229 7.17 0.25 8.64
C ALA A 229 7.69 -0.72 9.72
N ASP A 230 7.31 -0.48 10.97
CA ASP A 230 7.64 -1.35 12.09
C ASP A 230 7.03 -2.76 11.90
N LYS A 231 7.57 -3.72 12.62
CA LYS A 231 7.00 -5.06 12.66
C LYS A 231 5.56 -4.99 13.18
N ASN A 232 4.62 -5.51 12.41
CA ASN A 232 3.21 -5.57 12.75
C ASN A 232 2.88 -6.95 13.31
N ASP A 233 2.50 -7.01 14.58
CA ASP A 233 2.20 -8.23 15.31
C ASP A 233 0.70 -8.42 15.51
N ILE A 234 0.25 -9.66 15.69
CA ILE A 234 -1.12 -10.00 16.10
C ILE A 234 -1.21 -10.03 17.61
N MET A 235 -1.95 -9.08 18.18
CA MET A 235 -2.29 -9.05 19.60
C MET A 235 -3.67 -9.63 19.84
N VAL A 236 -3.85 -10.31 20.98
CA VAL A 236 -5.17 -10.85 21.40
C VAL A 236 -5.42 -10.50 22.86
N ARG A 237 -6.60 -9.95 23.16
CA ARG A 237 -7.06 -9.58 24.49
C ARG A 237 -8.34 -10.35 24.87
N ASN A 238 -8.36 -10.85 26.10
CA ASN A 238 -9.54 -11.41 26.75
C ASN A 238 -9.60 -10.92 28.20
N GLY A 239 -10.58 -10.11 28.54
CA GLY A 239 -10.61 -9.37 29.80
C GLY A 239 -9.38 -8.46 29.91
N GLU A 240 -8.63 -8.58 30.99
CA GLU A 240 -7.44 -7.76 31.28
C GLU A 240 -6.12 -8.38 30.73
N VAL A 241 -6.17 -9.58 30.17
CA VAL A 241 -4.96 -10.26 29.67
C VAL A 241 -4.79 -10.03 28.18
N THR A 242 -3.60 -9.55 27.81
CA THR A 242 -3.19 -9.35 26.39
C THR A 242 -1.96 -10.20 26.10
N ILE A 243 -1.97 -10.88 24.95
CA ILE A 243 -0.84 -11.71 24.47
C ILE A 243 -0.49 -11.32 23.04
N ASN A 244 0.79 -11.47 22.68
CA ASN A 244 1.29 -11.31 21.30
C ASN A 244 1.49 -12.70 20.69
N LEU A 245 0.73 -13.04 19.65
CA LEU A 245 0.77 -14.36 19.00
C LEU A 245 1.96 -14.53 18.04
N THR A 246 2.51 -13.45 17.52
CA THR A 246 3.55 -13.46 16.47
C THR A 246 4.89 -12.93 16.95
N GLN A 247 5.06 -12.69 18.25
CA GLN A 247 6.26 -12.07 18.84
C GLN A 247 7.57 -12.75 18.40
N GLN A 248 7.58 -14.07 18.35
CA GLN A 248 8.78 -14.88 18.03
C GLN A 248 8.97 -15.11 16.53
N TRP A 249 8.02 -14.70 15.70
CA TRP A 249 8.10 -14.88 14.26
C TRP A 249 8.87 -13.73 13.60
N ASP A 250 9.79 -14.06 12.69
CA ASP A 250 10.63 -13.09 11.96
C ASP A 250 9.95 -12.62 10.67
N GLY A 251 8.80 -11.98 10.81
CA GLY A 251 8.01 -11.42 9.71
C GLY A 251 7.05 -10.35 10.22
N THR A 252 6.34 -9.72 9.30
CA THR A 252 5.34 -8.68 9.58
C THR A 252 4.00 -9.06 8.97
N VAL A 253 2.92 -8.87 9.73
CA VAL A 253 1.55 -9.20 9.32
C VAL A 253 0.95 -8.04 8.55
N GLN A 254 0.27 -8.32 7.43
CA GLN A 254 -0.45 -7.28 6.67
C GLN A 254 -1.93 -7.22 7.03
N HIS A 255 -2.62 -8.36 7.00
CA HIS A 255 -4.03 -8.49 7.33
C HIS A 255 -4.26 -9.82 8.02
N PHE A 256 -5.28 -9.91 8.87
CA PHE A 256 -5.63 -11.15 9.55
C PHE A 256 -7.14 -11.43 9.57
N LYS A 257 -7.48 -12.68 9.87
CA LYS A 257 -8.87 -13.12 10.05
C LYS A 257 -8.92 -14.27 11.05
N TRP A 258 -9.86 -14.21 12.00
CA TRP A 258 -10.17 -15.35 12.83
C TRP A 258 -10.72 -16.52 12.03
N SER A 259 -10.33 -17.75 12.40
CA SER A 259 -11.01 -18.95 11.93
C SER A 259 -12.47 -18.98 12.41
N SER A 260 -13.35 -19.62 11.65
CA SER A 260 -14.79 -19.71 12.00
C SER A 260 -15.07 -20.38 13.35
N ASP A 261 -14.17 -21.21 13.84
CA ASP A 261 -14.23 -21.86 15.17
C ASP A 261 -13.52 -21.06 16.28
N GLY A 262 -12.88 -19.92 15.94
CA GLY A 262 -12.17 -19.05 16.88
C GLY A 262 -10.94 -19.67 17.55
N LYS A 263 -10.38 -20.76 16.99
CA LYS A 263 -9.23 -21.46 17.56
C LYS A 263 -7.89 -21.07 16.98
N ARG A 264 -7.89 -20.38 15.84
CA ARG A 264 -6.68 -19.87 15.17
C ARG A 264 -6.98 -18.59 14.42
N ILE A 265 -5.90 -17.93 14.04
CA ILE A 265 -5.93 -16.75 13.19
C ILE A 265 -5.18 -17.08 11.91
N PHE A 266 -5.82 -16.82 10.78
CA PHE A 266 -5.19 -16.77 9.47
C PHE A 266 -4.70 -15.36 9.20
N PHE A 267 -3.55 -15.22 8.54
CA PHE A 267 -3.03 -13.91 8.17
C PHE A 267 -2.24 -13.94 6.86
N ILE A 268 -2.11 -12.79 6.24
CA ILE A 268 -1.33 -12.59 5.02
C ILE A 268 -0.02 -11.89 5.40
N ALA A 269 1.08 -12.37 4.83
CA ALA A 269 2.39 -11.77 5.05
C ALA A 269 3.32 -11.97 3.87
N ALA A 270 4.30 -11.06 3.73
CA ALA A 270 5.35 -11.16 2.74
C ALA A 270 6.37 -12.25 3.13
N VAL A 271 6.74 -13.08 2.17
CA VAL A 271 7.81 -14.08 2.29
C VAL A 271 8.44 -14.34 0.92
N ASP A 272 9.75 -14.25 0.84
CA ASP A 272 10.53 -14.60 -0.36
C ASP A 272 9.98 -14.01 -1.67
N GLY A 273 9.62 -12.72 -1.65
CA GLY A 273 9.09 -12.00 -2.81
C GLY A 273 7.66 -12.36 -3.19
N THR A 274 6.87 -12.92 -2.28
CA THR A 274 5.45 -13.23 -2.47
C THR A 274 4.64 -12.84 -1.25
N LEU A 275 3.32 -12.72 -1.38
CA LEU A 275 2.38 -12.64 -0.27
C LEU A 275 1.67 -13.98 -0.12
N GLN A 276 1.82 -14.62 1.04
CA GLN A 276 1.26 -15.94 1.29
C GLN A 276 0.31 -15.96 2.48
N LEU A 277 -0.52 -16.99 2.55
CA LEU A 277 -1.39 -17.26 3.68
C LEU A 277 -0.62 -18.03 4.75
N PHE A 278 -0.74 -17.55 5.98
CA PHE A 278 -0.19 -18.15 7.19
C PHE A 278 -1.31 -18.44 8.20
N GLU A 279 -1.02 -19.27 9.18
CA GLU A 279 -1.88 -19.50 10.34
C GLU A 279 -1.07 -19.50 11.63
N VAL A 280 -1.73 -19.13 12.73
CA VAL A 280 -1.22 -19.26 14.09
C VAL A 280 -2.35 -19.74 15.01
N ASP A 281 -2.08 -20.74 15.83
CA ASP A 281 -3.05 -21.23 16.80
C ASP A 281 -3.27 -20.19 17.91
N TYR A 282 -4.53 -20.00 18.31
CA TYR A 282 -4.86 -19.26 19.52
C TYR A 282 -4.90 -20.24 20.71
N PRO A 283 -3.88 -20.24 21.58
CA PRO A 283 -3.75 -21.24 22.64
C PRO A 283 -4.63 -20.93 23.87
N GLY A 284 -5.51 -19.90 23.78
CA GLY A 284 -6.05 -19.27 24.97
C GLY A 284 -4.91 -18.58 25.74
N PHE A 285 -5.02 -18.49 27.06
CA PHE A 285 -4.00 -17.89 27.91
C PHE A 285 -3.05 -18.92 28.56
N THR A 286 -2.83 -20.03 27.86
CA THR A 286 -1.81 -21.02 28.27
C THR A 286 -0.41 -20.49 27.96
N LYS A 287 0.61 -20.87 28.74
CA LYS A 287 2.01 -20.41 28.58
C LYS A 287 2.73 -20.96 27.33
N LYS A 288 2.04 -21.56 26.37
CA LYS A 288 2.66 -22.04 25.12
C LYS A 288 2.84 -20.90 24.14
N ASN A 289 4.06 -20.70 23.66
CA ASN A 289 4.32 -19.82 22.54
C ASN A 289 3.69 -20.43 21.27
N PRO A 290 2.78 -19.74 20.59
CA PRO A 290 2.21 -20.23 19.35
C PRO A 290 3.27 -20.25 18.25
N VAL A 291 3.13 -21.21 17.33
CA VAL A 291 4.03 -21.37 16.18
C VAL A 291 3.28 -20.92 14.94
N VAL A 292 3.88 -19.99 14.21
CA VAL A 292 3.39 -19.55 12.90
C VAL A 292 3.69 -20.63 11.86
N LYS A 293 2.66 -20.98 11.05
CA LYS A 293 2.79 -21.94 9.97
C LYS A 293 2.39 -21.29 8.64
N GLN A 294 3.18 -21.49 7.60
CA GLN A 294 2.84 -21.10 6.26
C GLN A 294 1.87 -22.10 5.64
N VAL A 295 0.70 -21.63 5.19
CA VAL A 295 -0.37 -22.44 4.60
C VAL A 295 -0.18 -22.60 3.09
N THR A 296 0.08 -21.50 2.38
CA THR A 296 0.26 -21.51 0.92
C THR A 296 1.71 -21.28 0.52
N LYS A 297 2.11 -21.83 -0.61
CA LYS A 297 3.42 -21.62 -1.26
C LYS A 297 3.23 -21.57 -2.77
N GLY A 298 3.91 -20.66 -3.44
CA GLY A 298 3.86 -20.54 -4.90
C GLY A 298 4.26 -19.16 -5.38
N GLU A 299 4.39 -19.03 -6.72
CA GLU A 299 4.75 -17.76 -7.35
C GLU A 299 3.47 -16.95 -7.63
N PHE A 300 2.86 -16.45 -6.57
CA PHE A 300 1.66 -15.63 -6.58
C PHE A 300 1.53 -14.87 -5.26
N ASP A 301 0.68 -13.85 -5.26
CA ASP A 301 0.29 -13.10 -4.08
C ASP A 301 -1.15 -13.40 -3.68
N ILE A 302 -1.37 -13.74 -2.41
CA ILE A 302 -2.67 -13.64 -1.75
C ILE A 302 -2.82 -12.19 -1.28
N THR A 303 -3.76 -11.45 -1.84
CA THR A 303 -3.88 -10.01 -1.59
C THR A 303 -4.99 -9.62 -0.63
N GLY A 304 -5.88 -10.56 -0.27
CA GLY A 304 -6.97 -10.28 0.68
C GLY A 304 -7.82 -11.49 0.98
N PHE A 305 -8.58 -11.38 2.06
CA PHE A 305 -9.58 -12.35 2.48
C PHE A 305 -10.95 -11.98 1.91
N VAL A 306 -11.64 -12.94 1.27
CA VAL A 306 -13.07 -12.83 0.95
C VAL A 306 -13.89 -13.38 2.11
N GLY A 307 -13.55 -14.57 2.60
CA GLY A 307 -14.17 -15.19 3.76
C GLY A 307 -13.87 -16.67 3.88
N GLN A 308 -14.39 -17.29 4.95
CA GLN A 308 -14.24 -18.72 5.20
C GLN A 308 -15.61 -19.40 5.25
N SER A 309 -15.75 -20.55 4.60
CA SER A 309 -16.88 -21.44 4.71
C SER A 309 -16.41 -22.87 5.00
N GLY A 310 -16.66 -23.36 6.19
CA GLY A 310 -16.12 -24.64 6.63
C GLY A 310 -14.60 -24.71 6.50
N ASN A 311 -14.11 -25.67 5.74
CA ASN A 311 -12.68 -25.87 5.47
C ASN A 311 -12.17 -25.15 4.22
N THR A 312 -12.95 -24.28 3.62
CA THR A 312 -12.60 -23.50 2.44
C THR A 312 -12.40 -22.05 2.80
N MET A 313 -11.21 -21.51 2.56
CA MET A 313 -10.94 -20.08 2.56
C MET A 313 -11.08 -19.53 1.14
N VAL A 314 -11.77 -18.43 0.97
CA VAL A 314 -11.82 -17.69 -0.30
C VAL A 314 -10.95 -16.45 -0.17
N VAL A 315 -10.09 -16.23 -1.17
CA VAL A 315 -9.09 -15.15 -1.19
C VAL A 315 -9.07 -14.46 -2.54
N THR A 316 -8.52 -13.26 -2.58
CA THR A 316 -8.07 -12.61 -3.81
C THR A 316 -6.61 -13.00 -4.07
N ARG A 317 -6.28 -13.29 -5.32
CA ARG A 317 -4.94 -13.68 -5.74
C ARG A 317 -4.56 -12.99 -7.05
N THR A 318 -3.28 -12.69 -7.20
CA THR A 318 -2.67 -12.11 -8.39
C THR A 318 -1.27 -12.69 -8.63
N ASP A 319 -0.72 -12.49 -9.81
CA ASP A 319 0.72 -12.66 -10.11
C ASP A 319 1.18 -11.61 -11.12
N MET A 320 2.49 -11.56 -11.43
CA MET A 320 3.05 -10.52 -12.32
C MET A 320 2.49 -10.52 -13.75
N ASN A 321 1.82 -11.60 -14.16
CA ASN A 321 1.20 -11.74 -15.47
C ASN A 321 -0.34 -11.68 -15.46
N HIS A 322 -0.97 -11.81 -14.29
CA HIS A 322 -2.42 -11.89 -14.15
C HIS A 322 -2.95 -10.94 -13.09
N ALA A 323 -3.90 -10.11 -13.48
CA ALA A 323 -4.67 -9.28 -12.56
C ALA A 323 -5.47 -10.14 -11.56
N THR A 324 -5.96 -9.49 -10.50
CA THR A 324 -6.66 -10.16 -9.40
C THR A 324 -7.87 -10.98 -9.87
N GLU A 325 -7.93 -12.22 -9.38
CA GLU A 325 -9.08 -13.12 -9.46
C GLU A 325 -9.39 -13.71 -8.08
N LEU A 326 -10.56 -14.32 -7.90
CA LEU A 326 -10.90 -15.08 -6.69
C LEU A 326 -10.40 -16.51 -6.78
N TYR A 327 -9.91 -17.01 -5.65
CA TYR A 327 -9.45 -18.40 -5.49
C TYR A 327 -10.01 -19.00 -4.22
N THR A 328 -10.22 -20.31 -4.22
CA THR A 328 -10.48 -21.10 -3.02
C THR A 328 -9.20 -21.79 -2.55
N ILE A 329 -9.03 -21.88 -1.23
CA ILE A 329 -7.95 -22.62 -0.58
C ILE A 329 -8.58 -23.65 0.35
N ASN A 330 -8.28 -24.93 0.13
CA ASN A 330 -8.62 -25.98 1.08
C ASN A 330 -7.65 -25.92 2.27
N LEU A 331 -8.15 -25.57 3.45
CA LEU A 331 -7.32 -25.35 4.65
C LEU A 331 -6.65 -26.61 5.22
N THR A 332 -7.07 -27.82 4.78
CA THR A 332 -6.43 -29.07 5.19
C THR A 332 -5.30 -29.47 4.24
N THR A 333 -5.52 -29.31 2.92
CA THR A 333 -4.57 -29.79 1.89
C THR A 333 -3.71 -28.67 1.33
N ALA A 334 -4.03 -27.41 1.62
CA ALA A 334 -3.45 -26.21 1.03
C ALA A 334 -3.64 -26.10 -0.50
N GLN A 335 -4.54 -26.91 -1.08
CA GLN A 335 -4.85 -26.84 -2.51
C GLN A 335 -5.52 -25.51 -2.83
N VAL A 336 -4.98 -24.81 -3.83
CA VAL A 336 -5.48 -23.54 -4.34
C VAL A 336 -6.16 -23.76 -5.69
N THR A 337 -7.40 -23.29 -5.84
CA THR A 337 -8.19 -23.46 -7.07
C THR A 337 -8.77 -22.12 -7.52
N GLN A 338 -8.60 -21.76 -8.78
CA GLN A 338 -9.17 -20.53 -9.35
C GLN A 338 -10.69 -20.64 -9.41
N LEU A 339 -11.36 -19.55 -8.99
CA LEU A 339 -12.82 -19.50 -8.92
C LEU A 339 -13.42 -18.59 -10.00
N THR A 340 -12.77 -17.45 -10.28
CA THR A 340 -13.22 -16.49 -11.30
C THR A 340 -12.23 -16.42 -12.47
N HIS A 341 -12.73 -16.07 -13.67
CA HIS A 341 -12.00 -16.10 -14.94
C HIS A 341 -12.30 -14.84 -15.78
N VAL A 342 -12.33 -13.67 -15.13
CA VAL A 342 -12.81 -12.41 -15.73
C VAL A 342 -11.96 -11.99 -16.93
N ASN A 343 -10.65 -12.25 -16.90
CA ASN A 343 -9.69 -11.75 -17.88
C ASN A 343 -9.13 -12.82 -18.82
N ASP A 344 -9.51 -14.08 -18.70
CA ASP A 344 -8.95 -15.20 -19.47
C ASP A 344 -9.07 -15.00 -20.98
N ALA A 345 -10.16 -14.40 -21.47
CA ALA A 345 -10.37 -14.12 -22.89
C ALA A 345 -9.34 -13.10 -23.47
N ILE A 346 -8.81 -12.20 -22.63
CA ILE A 346 -7.76 -11.27 -23.03
C ILE A 346 -6.40 -11.98 -22.97
N TYR A 347 -6.13 -12.68 -21.88
CA TYR A 347 -4.86 -13.40 -21.69
C TYR A 347 -4.62 -14.48 -22.74
N GLY A 348 -5.68 -15.16 -23.19
CA GLY A 348 -5.58 -16.15 -24.26
C GLY A 348 -5.15 -15.60 -25.64
N LYS A 349 -5.08 -14.27 -25.80
CA LYS A 349 -4.69 -13.58 -27.04
C LYS A 349 -3.29 -12.99 -26.99
N ILE A 350 -2.58 -13.11 -25.87
CA ILE A 350 -1.25 -12.51 -25.68
C ILE A 350 -0.24 -13.56 -25.23
N ALA A 351 1.02 -13.34 -25.62
CA ALA A 351 2.13 -14.11 -25.08
C ALA A 351 2.52 -13.57 -23.71
N MET A 352 2.74 -14.49 -22.75
CA MET A 352 3.11 -14.16 -21.38
C MET A 352 4.62 -14.00 -21.23
N SER A 353 5.03 -13.14 -20.30
CA SER A 353 6.42 -12.95 -19.92
C SER A 353 6.88 -14.10 -19.01
N LYS A 354 8.12 -14.56 -19.19
CA LYS A 354 8.76 -15.41 -18.18
C LYS A 354 9.21 -14.55 -17.01
N VAL A 355 8.87 -14.94 -15.79
CA VAL A 355 9.34 -14.36 -14.54
C VAL A 355 10.29 -15.34 -13.87
N GLU A 356 11.49 -14.89 -13.51
CA GLU A 356 12.53 -15.71 -12.88
C GLU A 356 12.99 -15.07 -11.57
N LYS A 357 13.20 -15.87 -10.54
CA LYS A 357 13.87 -15.48 -9.30
C LYS A 357 15.36 -15.80 -9.38
N ARG A 358 16.19 -14.85 -9.01
CA ARG A 358 17.64 -15.03 -8.86
C ARG A 358 18.11 -14.55 -7.52
N MET A 359 19.10 -15.22 -6.95
CA MET A 359 19.83 -14.74 -5.77
C MET A 359 21.09 -14.02 -6.22
N VAL A 360 21.24 -12.77 -5.83
CA VAL A 360 22.38 -11.92 -6.18
C VAL A 360 23.13 -11.54 -4.91
N PRO A 361 24.47 -11.74 -4.86
CA PRO A 361 25.26 -11.31 -3.72
C PRO A 361 25.30 -9.78 -3.62
N THR A 362 25.13 -9.27 -2.40
CA THR A 362 25.23 -7.85 -2.08
C THR A 362 26.66 -7.47 -1.68
N THR A 363 26.95 -6.18 -1.64
CA THR A 363 28.29 -5.66 -1.29
C THR A 363 28.74 -6.01 0.13
N ASP A 364 27.77 -6.24 1.05
CA ASP A 364 28.01 -6.66 2.43
C ASP A 364 27.93 -8.20 2.64
N GLY A 365 27.98 -8.97 1.54
CA GLY A 365 28.09 -10.43 1.58
C GLY A 365 26.80 -11.19 1.84
N LYS A 366 25.63 -10.53 1.78
CA LYS A 366 24.33 -11.18 1.88
C LYS A 366 23.80 -11.62 0.51
N GLN A 367 22.70 -12.36 0.50
CA GLN A 367 22.03 -12.79 -0.72
C GLN A 367 20.71 -12.02 -0.85
N MET A 368 20.50 -11.40 -1.99
CA MET A 368 19.31 -10.61 -2.33
C MET A 368 18.51 -11.31 -3.41
N LEU A 369 17.20 -11.47 -3.16
CA LEU A 369 16.28 -11.96 -4.20
C LEU A 369 16.06 -10.86 -5.26
N VAL A 370 16.18 -11.25 -6.52
CA VAL A 370 15.95 -10.37 -7.67
C VAL A 370 14.99 -11.05 -8.62
N TYR A 371 13.90 -10.38 -8.97
CA TYR A 371 13.06 -10.79 -10.08
C TYR A 371 13.66 -10.33 -11.39
N VAL A 372 13.67 -11.23 -12.39
CA VAL A 372 14.02 -10.93 -13.77
C VAL A 372 12.83 -11.28 -14.65
N ILE A 373 12.28 -10.28 -15.32
CA ILE A 373 11.13 -10.44 -16.21
C ILE A 373 11.61 -10.31 -17.65
N TYR A 374 11.37 -11.32 -18.45
CA TYR A 374 11.83 -11.41 -19.85
C TYR A 374 10.74 -11.02 -20.84
N PRO A 375 11.11 -10.43 -22.00
CA PRO A 375 10.17 -10.26 -23.09
C PRO A 375 9.45 -11.57 -23.45
N PRO A 376 8.18 -11.51 -23.88
CA PRO A 376 7.57 -12.64 -24.58
C PRO A 376 8.47 -13.08 -25.75
N ASP A 377 8.55 -14.38 -26.02
CA ASP A 377 9.41 -14.94 -27.07
C ASP A 377 10.91 -14.63 -26.88
N PHE A 378 11.35 -14.55 -25.62
CA PHE A 378 12.74 -14.30 -25.27
C PHE A 378 13.69 -15.32 -25.91
N ASP A 379 14.70 -14.81 -26.61
CA ASP A 379 15.76 -15.59 -27.26
C ASP A 379 17.13 -15.23 -26.61
N PRO A 380 17.77 -16.15 -25.89
CA PRO A 380 19.04 -15.85 -25.21
C PRO A 380 20.22 -15.55 -26.18
N ALA A 381 20.06 -15.79 -27.47
CA ALA A 381 21.05 -15.42 -28.48
C ALA A 381 20.98 -13.95 -28.92
N LYS A 382 19.90 -13.26 -28.56
CA LYS A 382 19.70 -11.82 -28.84
C LYS A 382 20.12 -10.95 -27.66
N LYS A 383 20.35 -9.68 -27.93
CA LYS A 383 20.63 -8.65 -26.91
C LYS A 383 19.44 -7.74 -26.69
N TYR A 384 19.10 -7.51 -25.44
CA TYR A 384 17.93 -6.73 -25.02
C TYR A 384 18.31 -5.50 -24.20
N PRO A 385 17.65 -4.36 -24.42
CA PRO A 385 17.71 -3.24 -23.49
C PRO A 385 17.12 -3.69 -22.14
N THR A 386 17.75 -3.24 -21.05
CA THR A 386 17.43 -3.74 -19.71
C THR A 386 17.17 -2.59 -18.75
N LEU A 387 16.09 -2.70 -17.96
CA LEU A 387 15.67 -1.69 -17.00
C LEU A 387 15.92 -2.18 -15.58
N LEU A 388 16.65 -1.40 -14.80
CA LEU A 388 16.63 -1.51 -13.35
C LEU A 388 15.35 -0.86 -12.84
N TYR A 389 14.49 -1.63 -12.20
CA TYR A 389 13.28 -1.14 -11.53
C TYR A 389 13.55 -0.85 -10.05
N CYS A 390 13.38 0.39 -9.66
CA CYS A 390 13.50 0.84 -8.28
C CYS A 390 12.11 0.94 -7.65
N GLN A 391 11.82 0.03 -6.71
CA GLN A 391 10.54 -0.03 -5.99
C GLN A 391 10.42 1.13 -4.99
N GLY A 392 9.21 1.70 -4.89
CA GLY A 392 8.86 2.68 -3.85
C GLY A 392 8.76 2.09 -2.45
N GLY A 393 8.24 2.87 -1.55
CA GLY A 393 8.12 2.56 -0.12
C GLY A 393 8.86 3.61 0.71
N PRO A 394 10.04 3.34 1.29
CA PRO A 394 11.02 2.29 0.93
C PRO A 394 10.73 0.88 1.44
N GLN A 395 9.93 0.74 2.49
CA GLN A 395 9.63 -0.54 3.12
C GLN A 395 8.35 -1.17 2.52
N SER A 396 8.33 -1.33 1.20
CA SER A 396 7.25 -2.00 0.46
C SER A 396 7.79 -3.25 -0.22
N ALA A 397 7.17 -4.40 0.03
CA ALA A 397 7.60 -5.66 -0.56
C ALA A 397 7.48 -5.65 -2.09
N LEU A 398 8.51 -6.09 -2.79
CA LEU A 398 8.44 -6.38 -4.21
C LEU A 398 8.03 -7.85 -4.37
N THR A 399 6.78 -8.06 -4.74
CA THR A 399 6.14 -9.36 -4.80
C THR A 399 5.59 -9.67 -6.19
N GLN A 400 4.68 -10.62 -6.28
CA GLN A 400 3.98 -11.00 -7.51
C GLN A 400 2.84 -10.02 -7.87
N TYR A 401 2.81 -8.81 -7.30
CA TYR A 401 1.74 -7.85 -7.49
C TYR A 401 1.58 -7.40 -8.95
N TYR A 402 0.34 -7.43 -9.47
CA TYR A 402 -0.02 -6.95 -10.81
C TYR A 402 -0.40 -5.48 -10.76
N SER A 403 0.50 -4.61 -11.20
CA SER A 403 0.27 -3.16 -11.24
C SER A 403 -0.32 -2.72 -12.57
N PHE A 404 -1.31 -1.83 -12.55
CA PHE A 404 -1.82 -1.19 -13.78
C PHE A 404 -1.00 0.04 -14.20
N ARG A 405 -0.13 0.56 -13.33
CA ARG A 405 0.81 1.65 -13.62
C ARG A 405 2.19 1.10 -13.99
N TRP A 406 2.86 0.48 -13.05
CA TRP A 406 4.18 -0.16 -13.20
C TRP A 406 4.02 -1.63 -13.60
N ASN A 407 3.48 -1.86 -14.79
CA ASN A 407 3.16 -3.21 -15.25
C ASN A 407 4.35 -3.86 -15.94
N PHE A 408 4.94 -4.87 -15.29
CA PHE A 408 6.12 -5.58 -15.82
C PHE A 408 5.82 -6.36 -17.09
N GLN A 409 4.63 -6.94 -17.21
CA GLN A 409 4.19 -7.64 -18.44
C GLN A 409 4.16 -6.67 -19.63
N LEU A 410 3.69 -5.44 -19.43
CA LEU A 410 3.66 -4.41 -20.47
C LEU A 410 5.09 -3.94 -20.82
N MET A 411 5.97 -3.74 -19.82
CA MET A 411 7.36 -3.37 -20.06
C MET A 411 8.09 -4.45 -20.85
N ALA A 412 7.94 -5.71 -20.46
CA ALA A 412 8.53 -6.84 -21.15
C ALA A 412 7.99 -7.01 -22.58
N ALA A 413 6.68 -6.79 -22.80
CA ALA A 413 6.06 -6.81 -24.11
C ALA A 413 6.58 -5.71 -25.06
N ASN A 414 7.16 -4.63 -24.51
CA ASN A 414 7.85 -3.60 -25.28
C ASN A 414 9.34 -3.93 -25.56
N GLY A 415 9.78 -5.15 -25.24
CA GLY A 415 11.10 -5.66 -25.57
C GLY A 415 12.19 -5.40 -24.52
N TYR A 416 11.82 -4.99 -23.30
CA TYR A 416 12.76 -4.75 -22.21
C TYR A 416 12.87 -5.97 -21.29
N ILE A 417 14.08 -6.25 -20.80
CA ILE A 417 14.27 -7.08 -19.61
C ILE A 417 14.14 -6.18 -18.38
N ILE A 418 13.38 -6.60 -17.38
CA ILE A 418 13.22 -5.88 -16.13
C ILE A 418 14.01 -6.60 -15.03
N VAL A 419 14.85 -5.86 -14.32
CA VAL A 419 15.59 -6.30 -13.13
C VAL A 419 14.96 -5.61 -11.93
N ALA A 420 14.30 -6.38 -11.09
CA ALA A 420 13.49 -5.88 -9.98
C ALA A 420 13.98 -6.50 -8.65
N PRO A 421 14.94 -5.85 -7.96
CA PRO A 421 15.55 -6.40 -6.75
C PRO A 421 14.73 -6.15 -5.49
N ASN A 422 14.67 -7.15 -4.61
CA ASN A 422 14.21 -7.04 -3.23
C ASN A 422 15.33 -6.52 -2.34
N ARG A 423 15.71 -5.26 -2.57
CA ARG A 423 16.81 -4.61 -1.87
C ARG A 423 16.51 -4.41 -0.38
N ARG A 424 17.52 -4.02 0.38
CA ARG A 424 17.41 -3.69 1.79
C ARG A 424 16.25 -2.72 2.07
N GLY A 425 15.49 -2.99 3.15
CA GLY A 425 14.29 -2.27 3.53
C GLY A 425 12.97 -2.95 3.14
N MET A 426 12.97 -3.92 2.22
CA MET A 426 11.74 -4.58 1.79
C MET A 426 11.31 -5.69 2.75
N PRO A 427 10.01 -5.78 3.14
CA PRO A 427 9.48 -6.87 3.95
C PRO A 427 9.55 -8.24 3.25
N GLY A 428 9.53 -9.32 4.04
CA GLY A 428 9.51 -10.70 3.55
C GLY A 428 10.87 -11.40 3.53
N HIS A 429 11.92 -10.72 4.00
CA HIS A 429 13.29 -11.22 4.09
C HIS A 429 13.86 -11.11 5.52
N GLY A 430 12.97 -11.12 6.52
CA GLY A 430 13.28 -10.91 7.93
C GLY A 430 13.13 -9.44 8.36
N VAL A 431 12.84 -9.24 9.65
CA VAL A 431 12.63 -7.91 10.25
C VAL A 431 13.89 -7.05 10.15
N ALA A 432 15.06 -7.64 10.39
CA ALA A 432 16.33 -6.93 10.29
C ALA A 432 16.62 -6.41 8.88
N TRP A 433 16.23 -7.14 7.82
CA TRP A 433 16.36 -6.69 6.43
C TRP A 433 15.48 -5.47 6.16
N ASN A 434 14.25 -5.48 6.67
CA ASN A 434 13.31 -4.37 6.56
C ASN A 434 13.81 -3.11 7.26
N GLU A 435 14.35 -3.23 8.47
CA GLU A 435 14.78 -2.09 9.29
C GLU A 435 16.07 -1.41 8.80
N GLN A 436 16.93 -2.12 8.08
CA GLN A 436 18.27 -1.62 7.73
C GLN A 436 18.29 -0.39 6.82
N ILE A 437 17.18 -0.05 6.20
CA ILE A 437 17.11 1.15 5.35
C ILE A 437 16.87 2.43 6.15
N SER A 438 16.28 2.35 7.35
CA SER A 438 16.04 3.51 8.20
C SER A 438 17.34 4.24 8.52
N LYS A 439 17.39 5.55 8.26
CA LYS A 439 18.57 6.43 8.40
C LYS A 439 19.74 6.06 7.47
N ASP A 440 19.49 5.23 6.44
CA ASP A 440 20.49 4.78 5.46
C ASP A 440 19.93 4.74 4.02
N HIS A 441 19.05 5.69 3.67
CA HIS A 441 18.34 5.72 2.40
C HIS A 441 19.22 5.62 1.15
N GLY A 442 20.35 6.30 1.15
CA GLY A 442 21.33 6.33 0.06
C GLY A 442 22.52 5.39 0.25
N GLY A 443 22.47 4.50 1.27
CA GLY A 443 23.55 3.55 1.58
C GLY A 443 23.32 2.18 0.94
N GLN A 444 23.23 1.13 1.77
CA GLN A 444 23.20 -0.26 1.32
C GLN A 444 22.07 -0.55 0.32
N ALA A 445 20.89 0.09 0.44
CA ALA A 445 19.79 -0.10 -0.49
C ALA A 445 20.14 0.32 -1.93
N ILE A 446 20.94 1.37 -2.09
CA ILE A 446 21.43 1.82 -3.41
C ILE A 446 22.50 0.87 -3.92
N ASP A 447 23.42 0.41 -3.07
CA ASP A 447 24.42 -0.60 -3.44
C ASP A 447 23.76 -1.91 -3.87
N ASP A 448 22.66 -2.29 -3.24
CA ASP A 448 21.86 -3.47 -3.61
C ASP A 448 21.27 -3.31 -5.04
N TYR A 449 20.72 -2.14 -5.39
CA TYR A 449 20.26 -1.87 -6.75
C TYR A 449 21.37 -2.00 -7.78
N ILE A 450 22.52 -1.40 -7.50
CA ILE A 450 23.69 -1.47 -8.40
C ILE A 450 24.21 -2.91 -8.52
N SER A 451 24.27 -3.65 -7.42
CA SER A 451 24.66 -5.07 -7.42
C SER A 451 23.75 -5.91 -8.31
N ALA A 452 22.43 -5.66 -8.28
CA ALA A 452 21.48 -6.40 -9.11
C ALA A 452 21.69 -6.16 -10.60
N ILE A 453 21.78 -4.90 -11.05
CA ILE A 453 21.95 -4.59 -12.47
C ILE A 453 23.34 -5.01 -12.97
N ASP A 454 24.39 -4.90 -12.15
CA ASP A 454 25.72 -5.34 -12.49
C ASP A 454 25.81 -6.87 -12.63
N ALA A 455 25.10 -7.62 -11.79
CA ALA A 455 25.02 -9.08 -11.91
C ALA A 455 24.35 -9.49 -13.24
N LEU A 456 23.20 -8.89 -13.57
CA LEU A 456 22.48 -9.17 -14.81
C LEU A 456 23.24 -8.69 -16.05
N SER A 457 24.02 -7.64 -15.95
CA SER A 457 24.85 -7.12 -17.06
C SER A 457 25.95 -8.09 -17.49
N LYS A 458 26.23 -9.15 -16.71
CA LYS A 458 27.19 -10.21 -17.11
C LYS A 458 26.61 -11.19 -18.10
N GLU A 459 25.27 -11.26 -18.22
CA GLU A 459 24.58 -12.14 -19.14
C GLU A 459 24.77 -11.69 -20.60
N SER A 460 24.94 -12.66 -21.51
CA SER A 460 25.20 -12.39 -22.93
C SER A 460 24.01 -11.69 -23.63
N PHE A 461 22.81 -11.92 -23.15
CA PHE A 461 21.59 -11.34 -23.68
C PHE A 461 21.29 -9.90 -23.18
N VAL A 462 22.05 -9.38 -22.23
CA VAL A 462 21.92 -7.99 -21.78
C VAL A 462 22.76 -7.06 -22.64
N ASP A 463 22.12 -6.05 -23.24
CA ASP A 463 22.83 -4.99 -23.93
C ASP A 463 23.30 -3.90 -22.95
N LYS A 464 24.58 -3.99 -22.56
CA LYS A 464 25.17 -3.03 -21.62
C LYS A 464 25.20 -1.59 -22.11
N SER A 465 25.04 -1.36 -23.42
CA SER A 465 24.96 -0.03 -24.01
C SER A 465 23.55 0.57 -23.94
N ARG A 466 22.56 -0.22 -23.52
CA ARG A 466 21.14 0.18 -23.42
C ARG A 466 20.55 -0.20 -22.06
N LEU A 467 21.11 0.33 -20.98
CA LEU A 467 20.60 0.20 -19.62
C LEU A 467 19.81 1.45 -19.22
N GLY A 468 18.60 1.26 -18.69
CA GLY A 468 17.78 2.32 -18.11
C GLY A 468 17.54 2.08 -16.62
N CYS A 469 17.24 3.15 -15.88
CA CYS A 469 16.86 3.07 -14.47
C CYS A 469 15.54 3.83 -14.25
N VAL A 470 14.54 3.16 -13.68
CA VAL A 470 13.17 3.68 -13.56
C VAL A 470 12.60 3.40 -12.17
N GLY A 471 11.77 4.30 -11.64
CA GLY A 471 11.13 4.10 -10.34
C GLY A 471 10.21 5.23 -9.93
N ALA A 472 9.43 4.99 -8.87
CA ALA A 472 8.50 5.96 -8.31
C ALA A 472 8.68 6.11 -6.80
N SER A 473 8.31 7.28 -6.24
CA SER A 473 8.37 7.58 -4.81
C SER A 473 9.79 7.44 -4.27
N TYR A 474 10.04 6.61 -3.27
CA TYR A 474 11.41 6.24 -2.89
C TYR A 474 12.20 5.65 -4.08
N GLY A 475 11.55 4.92 -4.99
CA GLY A 475 12.17 4.47 -6.23
C GLY A 475 12.55 5.62 -7.16
N GLY A 476 11.73 6.67 -7.22
CA GLY A 476 12.05 7.92 -7.92
C GLY A 476 13.20 8.70 -7.28
N TYR A 477 13.27 8.71 -5.95
CA TYR A 477 14.44 9.16 -5.20
C TYR A 477 15.69 8.39 -5.60
N SER A 478 15.59 7.05 -5.64
CA SER A 478 16.71 6.19 -6.02
C SER A 478 17.22 6.52 -7.43
N VAL A 479 16.29 6.79 -8.37
CA VAL A 479 16.64 7.24 -9.72
C VAL A 479 17.41 8.55 -9.70
N PHE A 480 16.94 9.57 -8.97
CA PHE A 480 17.64 10.85 -8.85
C PHE A 480 19.01 10.71 -8.19
N PHE A 481 19.11 9.90 -7.14
CA PHE A 481 20.38 9.68 -6.45
C PHE A 481 21.38 8.91 -7.32
N ILE A 482 20.93 7.82 -7.97
CA ILE A 482 21.76 7.03 -8.89
C ILE A 482 22.22 7.88 -10.07
N ALA A 483 21.41 8.82 -10.58
CA ALA A 483 21.80 9.73 -11.65
C ALA A 483 23.07 10.56 -11.31
N GLY A 484 23.33 10.80 -10.02
CA GLY A 484 24.56 11.48 -9.54
C GLY A 484 25.75 10.55 -9.29
N MET A 485 25.59 9.21 -9.40
CA MET A 485 26.65 8.28 -9.00
C MET A 485 26.85 7.05 -9.93
N HIS A 486 26.12 6.95 -11.03
CA HIS A 486 26.06 5.72 -11.85
C HIS A 486 27.31 5.44 -12.69
N ASN A 487 28.26 6.34 -12.76
CA ASN A 487 29.51 6.17 -13.52
C ASN A 487 29.27 5.74 -14.98
N ASN A 488 28.39 6.43 -15.69
CA ASN A 488 27.99 6.17 -17.09
C ASN A 488 27.33 4.78 -17.34
N ARG A 489 26.84 4.12 -16.30
CA ARG A 489 26.19 2.80 -16.41
C ARG A 489 24.87 2.85 -17.18
N PHE A 490 24.05 3.86 -16.91
CA PHE A 490 22.72 4.03 -17.50
C PHE A 490 22.73 5.07 -18.63
N LYS A 491 21.86 4.86 -19.62
CA LYS A 491 21.64 5.75 -20.77
C LYS A 491 20.39 6.61 -20.62
N THR A 492 19.49 6.25 -19.71
CA THR A 492 18.27 6.98 -19.44
C THR A 492 17.77 6.75 -18.03
N PHE A 493 17.06 7.76 -17.53
CA PHE A 493 16.37 7.73 -16.24
C PHE A 493 14.91 8.11 -16.40
N ILE A 494 14.02 7.48 -15.59
CA ILE A 494 12.62 7.88 -15.41
C ILE A 494 12.31 7.91 -13.92
N SER A 495 12.01 9.08 -13.39
CA SER A 495 11.58 9.29 -12.00
C SER A 495 10.14 9.78 -11.96
N HIS A 496 9.27 9.07 -11.23
CA HIS A 496 7.90 9.46 -10.98
C HIS A 496 7.72 9.73 -9.49
N ASP A 497 7.19 10.91 -9.15
CA ASP A 497 6.96 11.35 -7.77
C ASP A 497 8.19 11.12 -6.86
N GLY A 498 9.39 11.37 -7.40
CA GLY A 498 10.66 11.09 -6.71
C GLY A 498 11.06 12.22 -5.77
N ILE A 499 11.64 11.85 -4.63
CA ILE A 499 12.22 12.80 -3.67
C ILE A 499 13.58 13.26 -4.21
N PHE A 500 13.74 14.58 -4.39
CA PHE A 500 14.94 15.19 -4.95
C PHE A 500 15.76 15.99 -3.93
N ASN A 501 15.09 16.78 -3.09
CA ASN A 501 15.72 17.64 -2.11
C ASN A 501 15.13 17.35 -0.72
N PHE A 502 15.93 16.77 0.15
CA PHE A 502 15.50 16.31 1.47
C PHE A 502 15.02 17.45 2.39
N LYS A 503 15.64 18.65 2.29
CA LYS A 503 15.19 19.80 3.09
C LYS A 503 13.84 20.31 2.62
N SER A 504 13.66 20.43 1.32
CA SER A 504 12.39 20.81 0.70
C SER A 504 11.30 19.77 1.01
N MET A 505 11.64 18.48 0.90
CA MET A 505 10.74 17.37 1.26
C MET A 505 10.30 17.45 2.72
N TYR A 506 11.23 17.59 3.66
CA TYR A 506 10.92 17.71 5.09
C TYR A 506 9.99 18.90 5.40
N GLY A 507 10.21 20.03 4.71
CA GLY A 507 9.44 21.26 4.90
C GLY A 507 8.08 21.30 4.23
N SER A 508 7.74 20.32 3.38
CA SER A 508 6.53 20.39 2.54
C SER A 508 5.73 19.09 2.41
N THR A 509 6.23 17.95 2.86
CA THR A 509 5.44 16.70 2.89
C THR A 509 4.33 16.75 3.94
N GLU A 510 3.23 16.07 3.67
CA GLU A 510 2.20 15.83 4.69
C GLU A 510 2.63 14.75 5.71
N GLU A 511 3.62 13.94 5.36
CA GLU A 511 4.07 12.75 6.08
C GLU A 511 5.34 13.03 6.90
N VAL A 512 5.26 13.98 7.84
CA VAL A 512 6.42 14.45 8.63
C VAL A 512 7.05 13.32 9.46
N PHE A 513 6.22 12.41 10.05
CA PHE A 513 6.71 11.30 10.86
C PHE A 513 7.67 10.39 10.09
N PHE A 514 7.46 10.19 8.77
CA PHE A 514 8.36 9.43 7.92
C PHE A 514 9.76 10.06 7.91
N ASN A 515 9.85 11.36 7.66
CA ASN A 515 11.14 12.05 7.62
C ASN A 515 11.81 12.09 9.00
N GLU A 516 11.04 12.26 10.07
CA GLU A 516 11.55 12.18 11.45
C GLU A 516 12.22 10.83 11.72
N TRP A 517 11.57 9.73 11.34
CA TRP A 517 12.12 8.40 11.55
C TRP A 517 13.23 8.07 10.54
N ASP A 518 12.93 8.15 9.26
CA ASP A 518 13.80 7.59 8.22
C ASP A 518 14.98 8.48 7.86
N TYR A 519 14.88 9.80 8.01
CA TYR A 519 16.05 10.68 7.89
C TYR A 519 16.79 10.84 9.22
N GLY A 520 16.16 10.47 10.34
CA GLY A 520 16.72 10.55 11.68
C GLY A 520 16.46 11.86 12.41
N GLY A 521 15.63 12.74 11.86
CA GLY A 521 15.23 14.01 12.46
C GLY A 521 15.29 15.22 11.52
N PRO A 522 15.01 16.43 12.04
CA PRO A 522 14.94 17.64 11.23
C PRO A 522 16.31 18.13 10.76
N TYR A 523 16.36 18.77 9.59
CA TYR A 523 17.60 19.29 8.98
C TYR A 523 18.28 20.41 9.77
N TRP A 524 17.57 21.06 10.68
CA TRP A 524 18.12 22.11 11.57
C TRP A 524 18.78 21.55 12.83
N ASP A 525 18.58 20.28 13.18
CA ASP A 525 19.28 19.63 14.28
C ASP A 525 20.72 19.29 13.87
N LYS A 526 21.64 20.25 14.07
CA LYS A 526 23.01 20.17 13.59
C LYS A 526 23.91 19.21 14.38
N ILE A 527 23.48 18.80 15.56
CA ILE A 527 24.22 17.86 16.40
C ILE A 527 23.78 16.41 16.18
N ASN A 528 22.65 16.18 15.53
CA ASN A 528 22.14 14.87 15.21
C ASN A 528 22.87 14.27 14.00
N ALA A 529 23.84 13.37 14.27
CA ALA A 529 24.69 12.78 13.22
C ALA A 529 23.88 11.98 12.17
N ALA A 530 22.79 11.30 12.56
CA ALA A 530 21.96 10.53 11.64
C ALA A 530 21.22 11.46 10.66
N ALA A 531 20.58 12.51 11.18
CA ALA A 531 19.91 13.52 10.37
C ALA A 531 20.91 14.21 9.41
N GLN A 532 22.06 14.69 9.93
CA GLN A 532 23.04 15.36 9.10
C GLN A 532 23.64 14.43 8.01
N LYS A 533 23.82 13.14 8.29
CA LYS A 533 24.20 12.13 7.27
C LYS A 533 23.18 12.12 6.12
N SER A 534 21.88 12.05 6.44
CA SER A 534 20.80 12.03 5.43
C SER A 534 20.82 13.29 4.55
N TYR A 535 20.84 14.48 5.15
CA TYR A 535 20.81 15.74 4.40
C TYR A 535 22.10 16.10 3.65
N THR A 536 23.24 15.49 4.00
CA THR A 536 24.53 15.78 3.33
C THR A 536 24.99 14.69 2.37
N LYS A 537 24.75 13.41 2.70
CA LYS A 537 25.29 12.28 1.93
C LYS A 537 24.25 11.61 1.04
N PHE A 538 22.95 11.69 1.41
CA PHE A 538 21.89 10.94 0.72
C PHE A 538 20.91 11.84 -0.04
N ASP A 539 21.04 13.14 0.07
CA ASP A 539 20.19 14.11 -0.64
C ASP A 539 20.64 14.23 -2.11
N PRO A 540 19.81 13.84 -3.10
CA PRO A 540 20.15 13.88 -4.52
C PRO A 540 20.53 15.28 -5.02
N SER A 541 19.94 16.32 -4.45
CA SER A 541 20.19 17.72 -4.86
C SER A 541 21.65 18.14 -4.67
N ASN A 542 22.37 17.46 -3.77
CA ASN A 542 23.81 17.70 -3.53
C ASN A 542 24.73 17.13 -4.63
N PHE A 543 24.19 16.37 -5.61
CA PHE A 543 25.00 15.67 -6.61
C PHE A 543 24.57 15.99 -8.05
N VAL A 544 23.77 17.02 -8.23
CA VAL A 544 23.26 17.45 -9.55
C VAL A 544 24.41 17.79 -10.52
N GLU A 545 25.55 18.30 -10.03
CA GLU A 545 26.71 18.61 -10.85
C GLU A 545 27.30 17.39 -11.57
N LYS A 546 26.98 16.17 -11.11
CA LYS A 546 27.40 14.89 -11.72
C LYS A 546 26.40 14.33 -12.72
N TRP A 547 25.19 14.91 -12.80
CA TRP A 547 24.19 14.45 -13.75
C TRP A 547 24.63 14.71 -15.19
N ASN A 548 24.54 13.71 -16.05
CA ASN A 548 24.99 13.78 -17.46
C ASN A 548 24.12 12.97 -18.40
N THR A 549 23.01 12.40 -17.92
CA THR A 549 22.20 11.40 -18.64
C THR A 549 20.76 11.91 -18.79
N PRO A 550 20.09 11.65 -19.93
CA PRO A 550 18.70 12.02 -20.15
C PRO A 550 17.77 11.54 -19.05
N ILE A 551 16.82 12.40 -18.62
CA ILE A 551 15.89 12.10 -17.54
C ILE A 551 14.46 12.55 -17.85
N LEU A 552 13.51 11.62 -17.70
CA LEU A 552 12.08 11.90 -17.68
C LEU A 552 11.61 12.03 -16.24
N ILE A 553 10.92 13.12 -15.92
CA ILE A 553 10.36 13.40 -14.59
C ILE A 553 8.85 13.45 -14.74
N ILE A 554 8.14 12.71 -13.89
CA ILE A 554 6.67 12.63 -13.90
C ILE A 554 6.17 13.00 -12.50
N GLN A 555 5.08 13.80 -12.41
CA GLN A 555 4.60 14.32 -11.15
C GLN A 555 3.09 14.54 -11.14
N GLY A 556 2.42 14.08 -10.08
CA GLY A 556 1.05 14.42 -9.76
C GLY A 556 0.96 15.78 -9.07
N GLY A 557 0.04 16.65 -9.52
CA GLY A 557 -0.11 18.00 -8.97
C GLY A 557 -0.83 18.06 -7.61
N ARG A 558 -1.46 16.96 -7.21
CA ARG A 558 -2.12 16.80 -5.91
C ARG A 558 -1.39 15.81 -5.01
N ASP A 559 -0.14 15.53 -5.32
CA ASP A 559 0.73 14.72 -4.47
C ASP A 559 1.27 15.58 -3.33
N TYR A 560 0.72 15.40 -2.14
CA TYR A 560 1.20 16.09 -0.94
C TYR A 560 2.13 15.21 -0.10
N ARG A 561 2.26 13.94 -0.45
CA ARG A 561 3.23 13.00 0.12
C ARG A 561 4.64 13.29 -0.38
N VAL A 562 4.83 13.29 -1.70
CA VAL A 562 6.03 13.80 -2.37
C VAL A 562 5.64 15.02 -3.20
N PRO A 563 5.71 16.23 -2.60
CA PRO A 563 5.19 17.44 -3.22
C PRO A 563 5.83 17.77 -4.56
N ASP A 564 5.07 18.40 -5.44
CA ASP A 564 5.44 18.70 -6.82
C ASP A 564 6.69 19.59 -6.97
N THR A 565 7.05 20.33 -5.91
CA THR A 565 8.31 21.07 -5.83
C THR A 565 9.53 20.17 -6.04
N GLN A 566 9.47 18.89 -5.63
CA GLN A 566 10.55 17.94 -5.84
C GLN A 566 10.84 17.73 -7.33
N ALA A 567 9.79 17.58 -8.13
CA ALA A 567 9.91 17.45 -9.59
C ALA A 567 10.33 18.76 -10.25
N PHE A 568 9.81 19.90 -9.80
CA PHE A 568 10.18 21.22 -10.35
C PHE A 568 11.65 21.54 -10.10
N GLU A 569 12.15 21.33 -8.89
CA GLU A 569 13.56 21.53 -8.55
C GLU A 569 14.47 20.63 -9.40
N ALA A 570 14.14 19.34 -9.53
CA ALA A 570 14.92 18.38 -10.33
C ALA A 570 14.91 18.72 -11.83
N PHE A 571 13.73 19.05 -12.38
CA PHE A 571 13.59 19.40 -13.79
C PHE A 571 14.32 20.70 -14.15
N GLN A 572 14.18 21.71 -13.31
CA GLN A 572 14.85 23.00 -13.52
C GLN A 572 16.38 22.83 -13.46
N ALA A 573 16.89 22.06 -12.51
CA ALA A 573 18.30 21.75 -12.41
C ALA A 573 18.83 21.03 -13.68
N ALA A 574 18.10 20.02 -14.17
CA ALA A 574 18.47 19.31 -15.39
C ALA A 574 18.48 20.22 -16.62
N GLN A 575 17.46 21.07 -16.80
CA GLN A 575 17.36 22.01 -17.91
C GLN A 575 18.48 23.05 -17.88
N LEU A 576 18.73 23.67 -16.73
CA LEU A 576 19.79 24.69 -16.58
C LEU A 576 21.19 24.12 -16.84
N ARG A 577 21.38 22.82 -16.60
CA ARG A 577 22.63 22.12 -16.90
C ARG A 577 22.70 21.59 -18.34
N GLY A 578 21.71 21.86 -19.19
CA GLY A 578 21.68 21.41 -20.57
C GLY A 578 21.46 19.91 -20.74
N ILE A 579 20.93 19.22 -19.73
CA ILE A 579 20.65 17.78 -19.77
C ILE A 579 19.31 17.58 -20.51
N LYS A 580 19.26 16.66 -21.50
CA LYS A 580 18.01 16.27 -22.14
C LYS A 580 17.03 15.80 -21.08
N SER A 581 15.96 16.54 -20.87
CA SER A 581 14.97 16.25 -19.85
C SER A 581 13.55 16.61 -20.29
N LYS A 582 12.57 15.93 -19.72
CA LYS A 582 11.14 16.16 -19.96
C LYS A 582 10.41 16.12 -18.63
N LEU A 583 9.45 17.02 -18.43
CA LEU A 583 8.50 17.00 -17.33
C LEU A 583 7.12 16.60 -17.86
N VAL A 584 6.53 15.56 -17.29
CA VAL A 584 5.12 15.18 -17.47
C VAL A 584 4.38 15.50 -16.17
N TYR A 585 3.60 16.58 -16.20
CA TYR A 585 2.87 17.05 -15.04
C TYR A 585 1.39 16.71 -15.17
N LEU A 586 0.82 16.11 -14.13
CA LEU A 586 -0.55 15.60 -14.09
C LEU A 586 -1.34 16.38 -13.02
N PRO A 587 -1.93 17.56 -13.35
CA PRO A 587 -2.43 18.52 -12.36
C PRO A 587 -3.49 17.98 -11.39
N THR A 588 -4.24 16.97 -11.80
CA THR A 588 -5.36 16.39 -11.04
C THR A 588 -5.07 15.04 -10.39
N GLU A 589 -3.91 14.44 -10.71
CA GLU A 589 -3.48 13.18 -10.10
C GLU A 589 -2.73 13.44 -8.79
N ASN A 590 -2.81 12.46 -7.90
CA ASN A 590 -2.07 12.44 -6.63
C ASN A 590 -0.74 11.65 -6.75
N HIS A 591 -0.32 10.98 -5.70
CA HIS A 591 0.86 10.09 -5.70
C HIS A 591 0.68 8.87 -6.62
N TRP A 592 -0.54 8.58 -7.03
CA TRP A 592 -0.89 7.55 -8.01
C TRP A 592 -1.49 8.17 -9.27
N ILE A 593 -1.68 7.37 -10.31
CA ILE A 593 -2.40 7.77 -11.51
C ILE A 593 -3.69 6.96 -11.56
N LEU A 594 -4.80 7.62 -11.33
CA LEU A 594 -6.11 6.98 -11.13
C LEU A 594 -6.99 7.07 -12.37
N SER A 595 -6.89 8.16 -13.14
CA SER A 595 -7.71 8.33 -14.34
C SER A 595 -7.17 7.55 -15.53
N ALA A 596 -8.04 6.90 -16.26
CA ALA A 596 -7.69 6.01 -17.36
C ALA A 596 -6.93 6.73 -18.50
N GLN A 597 -7.36 7.95 -18.86
CA GLN A 597 -6.71 8.71 -19.92
C GLN A 597 -5.33 9.21 -19.49
N ASN A 598 -5.18 9.74 -18.27
CA ASN A 598 -3.87 10.15 -17.76
C ASN A 598 -2.89 8.98 -17.67
N ALA A 599 -3.37 7.81 -17.24
CA ALA A 599 -2.54 6.61 -17.18
C ALA A 599 -2.07 6.15 -18.57
N GLN A 600 -2.91 6.25 -19.59
CA GLN A 600 -2.46 5.96 -20.96
C GLN A 600 -1.45 6.98 -21.49
N VAL A 601 -1.62 8.28 -21.19
CA VAL A 601 -0.62 9.31 -21.53
C VAL A 601 0.70 8.98 -20.81
N TRP A 602 0.65 8.66 -19.53
CA TRP A 602 1.82 8.24 -18.75
C TRP A 602 2.56 7.06 -19.43
N GLN A 603 1.83 6.01 -19.78
CA GLN A 603 2.40 4.82 -20.43
C GLN A 603 3.01 5.17 -21.80
N LYS A 604 2.31 5.95 -22.62
CA LYS A 604 2.81 6.38 -23.93
C LYS A 604 4.07 7.24 -23.83
N GLU A 605 4.11 8.20 -22.91
CA GLU A 605 5.29 9.03 -22.68
C GLU A 605 6.47 8.25 -22.10
N PHE A 606 6.19 7.27 -21.21
CA PHE A 606 7.20 6.36 -20.66
C PHE A 606 7.90 5.57 -21.76
N TYR A 607 7.15 4.88 -22.63
CA TYR A 607 7.74 4.06 -23.69
C TYR A 607 8.33 4.89 -24.83
N LYS A 608 7.73 6.02 -25.15
CA LYS A 608 8.30 6.98 -26.10
C LYS A 608 9.67 7.47 -25.63
N TRP A 609 9.78 7.85 -24.37
CA TRP A 609 11.05 8.29 -23.78
C TRP A 609 12.12 7.19 -23.84
N LEU A 610 11.79 5.98 -23.43
CA LEU A 610 12.72 4.84 -23.53
C LEU A 610 13.18 4.61 -24.97
N LYS A 611 12.27 4.62 -25.92
CA LYS A 611 12.60 4.44 -27.35
C LYS A 611 13.51 5.55 -27.91
N GLU A 612 13.39 6.77 -27.39
CA GLU A 612 14.20 7.91 -27.84
C GLU A 612 15.58 7.96 -27.18
N THR A 613 15.78 7.24 -26.08
CA THR A 613 16.99 7.40 -25.24
C THR A 613 17.75 6.11 -25.02
N LEU A 614 17.18 4.95 -25.29
CA LEU A 614 17.79 3.61 -25.33
C LEU A 614 17.92 3.07 -26.74
#